data_c7e534fb71e25733c7df8b963cf27454
#
_entry.id   c7e534fb71e25733c7df8b963cf27454
#
_cell.length_a   1.000
_cell.length_b   1.000
_cell.length_c   1.000
_cell.angle_alpha   90.00
_cell.angle_beta   90.00
_cell.angle_gamma   90.00
#
_symmetry.space_group_name_H-M   'P 1'
#
loop_
_entity.id
_entity.type
_entity.pdbx_description
1 polymer ?
#
loop_
_entity_poly.entity_id
_entity_poly.type
_entity_poly.pdbx_seq_one_letter_code
_entity_poly.pdbx_strand_id
1 'polypeptide(L)'
;MPDKFAALRKKYLSSFPAKLEGVEDAWEKHDMKLLHDLVHKLAGSSGGYGFDEISRQCKNILSQLHESKNTTTNDIERAINQLMQLLSSAQ
;
A
#
# COMPACT_ATOMS: atom_id res chain seq x y z
N MET A 1 -21.42 22.95 2.18
CA MET A 1 -21.91 21.64 1.73
C MET A 1 -21.05 20.55 2.29
N PRO A 2 -21.63 19.52 2.89
CA PRO A 2 -20.85 18.36 3.26
C PRO A 2 -20.35 17.71 1.98
N ASP A 3 -19.06 17.71 1.82
CA ASP A 3 -18.43 17.07 0.69
C ASP A 3 -18.45 15.55 0.95
N LYS A 4 -19.25 14.83 0.17
CA LYS A 4 -19.33 13.37 0.26
C LYS A 4 -17.96 12.72 0.03
N PHE A 5 -17.18 13.31 -0.86
CA PHE A 5 -15.83 12.80 -1.12
C PHE A 5 -14.95 12.95 0.12
N ALA A 6 -15.02 14.08 0.83
CA ALA A 6 -14.23 14.28 2.04
C ALA A 6 -14.59 13.26 3.11
N ALA A 7 -15.89 12.95 3.28
CA ALA A 7 -16.36 11.95 4.23
C ALA A 7 -15.86 10.55 3.84
N LEU A 8 -15.94 10.20 2.57
CA LEU A 8 -15.43 8.92 2.06
C LEU A 8 -13.92 8.81 2.23
N ARG A 9 -13.20 9.89 1.96
CA ARG A 9 -11.76 9.93 2.12
C ARG A 9 -11.36 9.72 3.58
N LYS A 10 -12.08 10.35 4.49
CA LYS A 10 -11.84 10.17 5.94
C LYS A 10 -12.10 8.73 6.37
N LYS A 11 -13.17 8.13 5.87
CA LYS A 11 -13.49 6.73 6.14
C LYS A 11 -12.42 5.80 5.57
N TYR A 12 -11.94 6.08 4.37
CA TYR A 12 -10.86 5.34 3.75
C TYR A 12 -9.58 5.42 4.60
N LEU A 13 -9.24 6.64 5.04
CA LEU A 13 -8.08 6.88 5.90
C LEU A 13 -8.17 6.06 7.19
N SER A 14 -9.34 5.94 7.77
CA SER A 14 -9.55 5.17 9.01
C SER A 14 -9.30 3.68 8.82
N SER A 15 -9.26 3.19 7.58
CA SER A 15 -8.97 1.80 7.27
C SER A 15 -7.46 1.51 7.16
N PHE A 16 -6.62 2.53 7.20
CA PHE A 16 -5.17 2.37 7.04
C PHE A 16 -4.51 1.46 8.10
N PRO A 17 -4.90 1.50 9.38
CA PRO A 17 -4.31 0.58 10.36
C PRO A 17 -4.51 -0.89 9.97
N ALA A 18 -5.69 -1.25 9.49
CA ALA A 18 -5.97 -2.61 9.04
C ALA A 18 -5.18 -2.95 7.77
N LYS A 19 -5.05 -2.00 6.86
CA LYS A 19 -4.26 -2.19 5.64
C LYS A 19 -2.78 -2.38 5.94
N LEU A 20 -2.25 -1.58 6.85
CA LEU A 20 -0.87 -1.68 7.31
C LEU A 20 -0.61 -3.06 7.92
N GLU A 21 -1.50 -3.51 8.81
CA GLU A 21 -1.39 -4.81 9.45
C GLU A 21 -1.43 -5.95 8.43
N GLY A 22 -2.31 -5.84 7.45
CA GLY A 22 -2.41 -6.84 6.38
C GLY A 22 -1.15 -6.95 5.55
N VAL A 23 -0.57 -5.82 5.16
CA VAL A 23 0.66 -5.78 4.38
C VAL A 23 1.82 -6.36 5.20
N GLU A 24 1.96 -5.94 6.45
CA GLU A 24 3.00 -6.42 7.35
C GLU A 24 2.91 -7.93 7.55
N ASP A 25 1.70 -8.43 7.80
CA ASP A 25 1.46 -9.85 8.02
C ASP A 25 1.79 -10.68 6.78
N ALA A 26 1.34 -10.23 5.61
CA ALA A 26 1.63 -10.92 4.35
C ALA A 26 3.14 -10.98 4.08
N TRP A 27 3.84 -9.89 4.36
CA TRP A 27 5.29 -9.84 4.18
C TRP A 27 6.01 -10.78 5.14
N GLU A 28 5.63 -10.78 6.43
CA GLU A 28 6.25 -11.64 7.43
C GLU A 28 6.05 -13.12 7.12
N LYS A 29 4.90 -13.48 6.59
CA LYS A 29 4.57 -14.85 6.21
C LYS A 29 5.11 -15.25 4.85
N HIS A 30 5.74 -14.31 4.15
CA HIS A 30 6.20 -14.52 2.77
C HIS A 30 5.09 -14.95 1.83
N ASP A 31 3.86 -14.49 2.09
CA ASP A 31 2.72 -14.75 1.23
C ASP A 31 2.70 -13.70 0.12
N MET A 32 3.49 -13.95 -0.92
CA MET A 32 3.69 -13.00 -2.01
C MET A 32 2.42 -12.78 -2.83
N LYS A 33 1.58 -13.79 -2.96
CA LYS A 33 0.31 -13.65 -3.67
C LYS A 33 -0.63 -12.71 -2.93
N LEU A 34 -0.77 -12.90 -1.61
CA LEU A 34 -1.60 -12.04 -0.79
C LEU A 34 -1.04 -10.62 -0.77
N LEU A 35 0.27 -10.48 -0.63
CA LEU A 35 0.94 -9.19 -0.65
C LEU A 35 0.65 -8.45 -1.96
N HIS A 36 0.79 -9.15 -3.09
CA HIS A 36 0.50 -8.59 -4.41
C HIS A 36 -0.95 -8.10 -4.49
N ASP A 37 -1.90 -8.92 -4.05
CA ASP A 37 -3.32 -8.58 -4.09
C ASP A 37 -3.63 -7.36 -3.23
N LEU A 38 -3.10 -7.31 -2.01
CA LEU A 38 -3.30 -6.19 -1.10
C LEU A 38 -2.72 -4.89 -1.67
N VAL A 39 -1.49 -4.95 -2.17
CA VAL A 39 -0.82 -3.79 -2.73
C VAL A 39 -1.51 -3.32 -4.01
N HIS A 40 -1.97 -4.25 -4.85
CA HIS A 40 -2.69 -3.92 -6.07
C HIS A 40 -4.00 -3.16 -5.77
N LYS A 41 -4.77 -3.67 -4.81
CA LYS A 41 -6.01 -3.01 -4.40
C LYS A 41 -5.73 -1.63 -3.81
N LEU A 42 -4.70 -1.54 -2.98
CA LEU A 42 -4.33 -0.27 -2.37
C LEU A 42 -3.87 0.74 -3.40
N ALA A 43 -3.12 0.30 -4.42
CA ALA A 43 -2.68 1.19 -5.50
C ALA A 43 -3.85 1.86 -6.21
N GLY A 44 -4.87 1.07 -6.55
CA GLY A 44 -6.05 1.58 -7.23
C GLY A 44 -6.89 2.48 -6.34
N SER A 45 -7.18 2.04 -5.12
CA SER A 45 -8.09 2.79 -4.24
C SER A 45 -7.43 4.06 -3.69
N SER A 46 -6.16 4.02 -3.32
CA SER A 46 -5.49 5.20 -2.75
C SER A 46 -5.40 6.34 -3.76
N GLY A 47 -5.14 6.02 -5.03
CA GLY A 47 -5.12 7.02 -6.10
C GLY A 47 -6.48 7.68 -6.26
N GLY A 48 -7.55 6.90 -6.17
CA GLY A 48 -8.92 7.42 -6.28
C GLY A 48 -9.30 8.37 -5.16
N TYR A 49 -8.68 8.24 -3.99
CA TYR A 49 -8.95 9.12 -2.84
C TYR A 49 -7.91 10.23 -2.68
N GLY A 50 -7.00 10.38 -3.63
CA GLY A 50 -6.03 11.46 -3.60
C GLY A 50 -4.77 11.18 -2.79
N PHE A 51 -4.53 9.95 -2.38
CA PHE A 51 -3.31 9.54 -1.71
C PHE A 51 -2.26 9.12 -2.74
N ASP A 52 -1.78 10.09 -3.50
CA ASP A 52 -0.93 9.83 -4.67
C ASP A 52 0.40 9.19 -4.32
N GLU A 53 1.00 9.58 -3.20
CA GLU A 53 2.27 8.99 -2.75
C GLU A 53 2.12 7.52 -2.42
N ILE A 54 1.03 7.17 -1.74
CA ILE A 54 0.73 5.77 -1.39
C ILE A 54 0.50 4.97 -2.66
N SER A 55 -0.29 5.51 -3.59
CA SER A 55 -0.55 4.85 -4.87
C SER A 55 0.74 4.62 -5.65
N ARG A 56 1.60 5.63 -5.71
CA ARG A 56 2.89 5.55 -6.41
C ARG A 56 3.79 4.49 -5.79
N GLN A 57 3.88 4.46 -4.47
CA GLN A 57 4.70 3.48 -3.77
C GLN A 57 4.17 2.07 -3.99
N CYS A 58 2.85 1.89 -3.98
CA CYS A 58 2.24 0.59 -4.28
C CYS A 58 2.60 0.13 -5.69
N LYS A 59 2.53 1.02 -6.67
CA LYS A 59 2.90 0.69 -8.06
C LYS A 59 4.37 0.32 -8.16
N ASN A 60 5.23 1.00 -7.41
CA ASN A 60 6.65 0.67 -7.35
C ASN A 60 6.87 -0.75 -6.80
N ILE A 61 6.16 -1.11 -5.74
CA ILE A 61 6.25 -2.46 -5.16
C ILE A 61 5.77 -3.50 -6.18
N LEU A 62 4.65 -3.24 -6.84
CA LEU A 62 4.12 -4.17 -7.86
C LEU A 62 5.13 -4.39 -8.99
N SER A 63 5.78 -3.32 -9.43
CA SER A 63 6.82 -3.41 -10.46
C SER A 63 7.98 -4.29 -9.99
N GLN A 64 8.43 -4.10 -8.76
CA GLN A 64 9.52 -4.90 -8.20
C GLN A 64 9.14 -6.37 -8.05
N LEU A 65 7.91 -6.65 -7.63
CA LEU A 65 7.42 -8.02 -7.51
C LEU A 65 7.33 -8.70 -8.87
N HIS A 66 7.01 -7.93 -9.91
CA HIS A 66 6.91 -8.44 -11.28
C HIS A 66 8.29 -8.68 -11.90
N GLU A 67 9.26 -7.82 -11.60
CA GLU A 67 10.62 -7.89 -12.15
C GLU A 67 11.57 -8.58 -11.17
N SER A 68 11.23 -9.80 -10.76
CA SER A 68 11.98 -10.51 -9.72
C SER A 68 13.45 -10.80 -10.08
N LYS A 69 13.81 -10.72 -11.35
CA LYS A 69 15.18 -11.01 -11.81
C LYS A 69 16.19 -9.94 -11.43
N ASN A 70 15.76 -8.69 -11.31
CA ASN A 70 16.63 -7.54 -11.03
C ASN A 70 16.41 -6.93 -9.67
N THR A 71 15.52 -7.52 -8.86
CA THR A 71 15.12 -6.97 -7.57
C THR A 71 15.51 -7.93 -6.46
N THR A 72 16.21 -7.44 -5.46
CA THR A 72 16.60 -8.26 -4.30
C THR A 72 15.49 -8.22 -3.26
N THR A 73 15.52 -9.20 -2.35
CA THR A 73 14.61 -9.23 -1.19
C THR A 73 14.76 -7.95 -0.37
N ASN A 74 15.98 -7.43 -0.23
CA ASN A 74 16.23 -6.19 0.51
C ASN A 74 15.57 -4.98 -0.16
N ASP A 75 15.56 -4.93 -1.49
CA ASP A 75 14.90 -3.83 -2.22
C ASP A 75 13.41 -3.84 -1.99
N ILE A 76 12.80 -5.03 -2.04
CA ILE A 76 11.37 -5.20 -1.79
C ILE A 76 11.04 -4.85 -0.35
N GLU A 77 11.82 -5.32 0.60
CA GLU A 77 11.64 -5.00 2.02
C GLU A 77 11.69 -3.51 2.27
N ARG A 78 12.66 -2.82 1.67
CA ARG A 78 12.77 -1.36 1.80
C ARG A 78 11.54 -0.66 1.25
N ALA A 79 11.05 -1.10 0.09
CA ALA A 79 9.86 -0.51 -0.53
C ALA A 79 8.61 -0.75 0.33
N ILE A 80 8.48 -1.93 0.92
CA ILE A 80 7.36 -2.26 1.79
C ILE A 80 7.43 -1.43 3.08
N ASN A 81 8.62 -1.27 3.66
CA ASN A 81 8.79 -0.44 4.85
C ASN A 81 8.41 1.02 4.56
N GLN A 82 8.74 1.54 3.38
CA GLN A 82 8.34 2.88 2.98
C GLN A 82 6.83 2.99 2.86
N LEU A 83 6.16 1.98 2.30
CA LEU A 83 4.70 1.95 2.22
C LEU A 83 4.08 1.95 3.61
N MET A 84 4.58 1.12 4.51
CA MET A 84 4.07 1.05 5.87
C MET A 84 4.24 2.39 6.60
N GLN A 85 5.35 3.07 6.36
CA GLN A 85 5.60 4.38 6.93
C GLN A 85 4.61 5.41 6.39
N LEU A 86 4.32 5.39 5.09
CA LEU A 86 3.35 6.29 4.49
C LEU A 86 1.95 6.06 5.07
N LEU A 87 1.54 4.80 5.22
CA LEU A 87 0.25 4.47 5.80
C LEU A 87 0.15 4.93 7.26
N SER A 88 1.23 4.78 8.01
CA SER A 88 1.28 5.20 9.41
C SER A 88 1.26 6.72 9.54
N SER A 89 1.99 7.42 8.69
CA SER A 89 2.11 8.89 8.75
C SER A 89 0.84 9.61 8.30
N ALA A 90 0.03 8.96 7.48
CA ALA A 90 -1.19 9.56 6.95
C ALA A 90 -2.35 9.57 7.95
N GLN A 91 -2.23 8.86 9.05
CA GLN A 91 -3.31 8.75 10.05
C GLN A 91 -3.44 9.98 10.97
#